data_35e32bfefc6aa9871127972456443981
#
_entry.id   35e32bfefc6aa9871127972456443981
#
_cell.length_a   1.000
_cell.length_b   1.000
_cell.length_c   1.000
_cell.angle_alpha   90.00
_cell.angle_beta   90.00
_cell.angle_gamma   90.00
#
_symmetry.space_group_name_H-M   'P 1'
#
loop_
_entity.id
_entity.type
_entity.pdbx_description
1 polymer ?
#
loop_
_entity_poly.entity_id
_entity_poly.type
_entity_poly.pdbx_seq_one_letter_code
_entity_poly.pdbx_strand_id
1 'polypeptide(L)'
;MAVGRATLIVSQSEIRRTWTDPASAPRVLVARLASRTAERARAEAPARTGALRNSIQAEPTTLVGDTIRGGVRAEAEYGIFVHQGTKAHPIVAVRAKALRFVMNGRVVFAKSVQHPGTKPNRFFIRALNAEAPRLGFRIEPGR
;
A
#
# COMPACT_ATOMS: atom_id res chain seq x y z
N MET A 1 -3.48 -1.60 -6.32
CA MET A 1 -4.09 -2.03 -5.05
C MET A 1 -4.06 -0.88 -4.05
N ALA A 2 -5.19 -0.50 -3.52
CA ALA A 2 -5.28 0.49 -2.44
C ALA A 2 -5.20 -0.23 -1.08
N VAL A 3 -4.21 0.07 -0.27
CA VAL A 3 -3.97 -0.58 1.04
C VAL A 3 -4.08 0.43 2.18
N GLY A 4 -5.01 1.29 2.13
CA GLY A 4 -5.32 2.20 3.22
C GLY A 4 -6.25 3.29 2.74
N ARG A 5 -7.35 3.49 3.43
CA ARG A 5 -8.28 4.59 3.21
C ARG A 5 -8.31 5.45 4.46
N ALA A 6 -7.99 6.74 4.31
CA ALA A 6 -8.36 7.73 5.30
C ALA A 6 -9.76 8.26 4.95
N THR A 7 -10.72 8.12 5.86
CA THR A 7 -12.08 8.59 5.66
C THR A 7 -12.37 9.70 6.67
N LEU A 8 -12.72 10.88 6.18
CA LEU A 8 -13.21 11.98 7.00
C LEU A 8 -14.71 12.13 6.72
N ILE A 9 -15.54 11.86 7.73
CA ILE A 9 -17.00 11.95 7.63
C ILE A 9 -17.45 13.24 8.33
N VAL A 10 -18.19 14.10 7.64
CA VAL A 10 -18.79 15.32 8.21
C VAL A 10 -20.23 15.46 7.73
N SER A 11 -21.11 15.63 8.67
CA SER A 11 -22.57 15.54 8.49
C SER A 11 -23.28 16.89 8.56
N GLN A 12 -23.01 17.86 7.66
CA GLN A 12 -23.89 19.04 7.57
C GLN A 12 -23.89 19.71 6.18
N SER A 13 -25.07 20.12 5.74
CA SER A 13 -25.33 20.65 4.38
C SER A 13 -24.59 21.97 4.07
N GLU A 14 -24.28 22.80 5.05
CA GLU A 14 -23.54 24.06 4.87
C GLU A 14 -22.05 23.85 4.58
N ILE A 15 -21.52 22.73 5.03
CA ILE A 15 -20.13 22.36 4.82
C ILE A 15 -19.92 21.82 3.40
N ARG A 16 -20.98 21.35 2.74
CA ARG A 16 -20.89 20.79 1.37
C ARG A 16 -20.24 21.73 0.36
N ARG A 17 -20.58 23.03 0.39
CA ARG A 17 -20.02 24.01 -0.55
C ARG A 17 -18.51 24.15 -0.38
N THR A 18 -18.04 24.18 0.87
CA THR A 18 -16.61 24.22 1.19
C THR A 18 -15.88 22.93 0.81
N TRP A 19 -16.60 21.81 0.74
CA TRP A 19 -16.00 20.50 0.52
C TRP A 19 -15.94 20.08 -0.95
N THR A 20 -16.75 20.71 -1.81
CA THR A 20 -16.64 20.53 -3.26
C THR A 20 -15.42 21.20 -3.85
N ASP A 21 -14.88 22.23 -3.18
CA ASP A 21 -13.68 22.92 -3.62
C ASP A 21 -12.42 22.03 -3.38
N PRO A 22 -11.66 21.71 -4.46
CA PRO A 22 -10.39 20.99 -4.32
C PRO A 22 -9.36 21.66 -3.42
N ALA A 23 -9.43 22.99 -3.28
CA ALA A 23 -8.54 23.80 -2.43
C ALA A 23 -9.03 23.89 -0.98
N SER A 24 -10.15 23.28 -0.64
CA SER A 24 -10.67 23.31 0.73
C SER A 24 -9.72 22.67 1.74
N ALA A 25 -9.64 23.25 2.94
CA ALA A 25 -8.74 22.79 3.99
C ALA A 25 -8.86 21.27 4.30
N PRO A 26 -10.06 20.66 4.40
CA PRO A 26 -10.20 19.23 4.62
C PRO A 26 -9.61 18.38 3.48
N ARG A 27 -9.84 18.78 2.21
CA ARG A 27 -9.28 18.04 1.06
C ARG A 27 -7.77 18.14 0.99
N VAL A 28 -7.23 19.35 1.23
CA VAL A 28 -5.78 19.57 1.30
C VAL A 28 -5.16 18.75 2.43
N LEU A 29 -5.84 18.65 3.58
CA LEU A 29 -5.33 17.86 4.71
C LEU A 29 -5.29 16.36 4.40
N VAL A 30 -6.33 15.82 3.76
CA VAL A 30 -6.37 14.41 3.33
C VAL A 30 -5.30 14.15 2.25
N ALA A 31 -5.14 15.05 1.29
CA ALA A 31 -4.09 14.95 0.27
C ALA A 31 -2.69 14.97 0.89
N ARG A 32 -2.46 15.83 1.88
CA ARG A 32 -1.19 15.90 2.63
C ARG A 32 -0.91 14.61 3.38
N LEU A 33 -1.93 14.03 4.02
CA LEU A 33 -1.78 12.73 4.69
C LEU A 33 -1.41 11.63 3.68
N ALA A 34 -2.11 11.57 2.54
CA ALA A 34 -1.80 10.59 1.50
C ALA A 34 -0.36 10.74 0.98
N SER A 35 0.09 11.97 0.70
CA SER A 35 1.45 12.24 0.22
C SER A 35 2.51 11.82 1.24
N ARG A 36 2.36 12.22 2.51
CA ARG A 36 3.30 11.83 3.58
C ARG A 36 3.32 10.33 3.83
N THR A 37 2.13 9.70 3.79
CA THR A 37 2.04 8.24 3.90
C THR A 37 2.74 7.55 2.75
N ALA A 38 2.61 8.05 1.51
CA ALA A 38 3.31 7.51 0.35
C ALA A 38 4.83 7.65 0.47
N GLU A 39 5.33 8.81 0.88
CA GLU A 39 6.76 9.05 1.11
C GLU A 39 7.33 8.09 2.14
N ARG A 40 6.65 7.96 3.29
CA ARG A 40 7.07 7.06 4.35
C ARG A 40 6.98 5.59 3.94
N ALA A 41 5.92 5.21 3.23
CA ALA A 41 5.77 3.85 2.71
C ALA A 41 6.88 3.50 1.72
N ARG A 42 7.33 4.44 0.86
CA ARG A 42 8.51 4.25 0.01
C ARG A 42 9.77 3.99 0.82
N ALA A 43 9.98 4.75 1.90
CA ALA A 43 11.15 4.57 2.76
C ALA A 43 11.15 3.20 3.47
N GLU A 44 9.99 2.69 3.87
CA GLU A 44 9.83 1.44 4.61
C GLU A 44 9.63 0.20 3.71
N ALA A 45 9.28 0.39 2.44
CA ALA A 45 9.09 -0.72 1.51
C ALA A 45 10.40 -1.44 1.20
N PRO A 46 10.39 -2.78 1.07
CA PRO A 46 11.57 -3.55 0.69
C PRO A 46 12.13 -3.09 -0.66
N ALA A 47 13.43 -2.98 -0.76
CA ALA A 47 14.10 -2.38 -1.92
C ALA A 47 15.08 -3.32 -2.61
N ARG A 48 14.66 -4.54 -2.92
CA ARG A 48 15.54 -5.46 -3.67
C ARG A 48 15.90 -4.93 -5.07
N THR A 49 14.91 -4.39 -5.80
CA THR A 49 15.10 -3.79 -7.13
C THR A 49 14.69 -2.32 -7.21
N GLY A 50 14.08 -1.78 -6.13
CA GLY A 50 13.50 -0.45 -6.13
C GLY A 50 12.14 -0.32 -6.84
N ALA A 51 11.73 -1.29 -7.65
CA ALA A 51 10.51 -1.20 -8.44
C ALA A 51 9.26 -0.99 -7.58
N LEU A 52 9.13 -1.70 -6.44
CA LEU A 52 8.02 -1.48 -5.52
C LEU A 52 8.02 -0.06 -4.95
N ARG A 53 9.16 0.43 -4.47
CA ARG A 53 9.29 1.79 -3.94
C ARG A 53 8.86 2.84 -4.95
N ASN A 54 9.34 2.72 -6.17
CA ASN A 54 9.08 3.68 -7.25
C ASN A 54 7.62 3.64 -7.72
N SER A 55 6.93 2.52 -7.51
CA SER A 55 5.52 2.36 -7.88
C SER A 55 4.54 2.89 -6.82
N ILE A 56 5.01 3.27 -5.63
CA ILE A 56 4.13 3.78 -4.56
C ILE A 56 3.79 5.24 -4.84
N GLN A 57 2.50 5.54 -4.91
CA GLN A 57 1.99 6.88 -5.20
C GLN A 57 0.81 7.22 -4.28
N ALA A 58 0.67 8.52 -3.97
CA ALA A 58 -0.55 9.04 -3.36
C ALA A 58 -1.64 9.14 -4.43
N GLU A 59 -2.85 8.72 -4.09
CA GLU A 59 -4.01 8.90 -4.96
C GLU A 59 -4.60 10.30 -4.80
N PRO A 60 -5.14 10.89 -5.87
CA PRO A 60 -5.89 12.15 -5.77
C PRO A 60 -7.06 12.01 -4.81
N THR A 61 -7.35 13.09 -4.07
CA THR A 61 -8.52 13.12 -3.20
C THR A 61 -9.79 13.18 -4.01
N THR A 62 -10.77 12.37 -3.63
CA THR A 62 -12.09 12.34 -4.24
C THR A 62 -13.17 12.60 -3.20
N LEU A 63 -14.28 13.21 -3.61
CA LEU A 63 -15.47 13.37 -2.79
C LEU A 63 -16.51 12.35 -3.24
N VAL A 64 -16.96 11.50 -2.31
CA VAL A 64 -18.00 10.50 -2.56
C VAL A 64 -19.10 10.69 -1.52
N GLY A 65 -20.25 11.25 -1.94
CA GLY A 65 -21.27 11.73 -1.01
C GLY A 65 -20.68 12.81 -0.08
N ASP A 66 -20.73 12.58 1.22
CA ASP A 66 -20.21 13.47 2.26
C ASP A 66 -18.84 13.00 2.80
N THR A 67 -18.13 12.18 2.03
CA THR A 67 -16.86 11.60 2.45
C THR A 67 -15.72 12.01 1.52
N ILE A 68 -14.68 12.64 2.06
CA ILE A 68 -13.43 12.88 1.33
C ILE A 68 -12.58 11.62 1.47
N ARG A 69 -12.17 11.06 0.33
CA ARG A 69 -11.30 9.90 0.26
C ARG A 69 -9.96 10.28 -0.32
N GLY A 70 -8.91 9.78 0.30
CA GLY A 70 -7.56 9.78 -0.22
C GLY A 70 -6.93 8.41 0.02
N GLY A 71 -5.89 8.09 -0.71
CA GLY A 71 -5.27 6.78 -0.59
C GLY A 71 -3.81 6.79 -1.02
N VAL A 72 -3.17 5.66 -0.80
CA VAL A 72 -1.83 5.35 -1.31
C VAL A 72 -1.91 4.00 -1.99
N ARG A 73 -1.37 3.92 -3.19
CA ARG A 73 -1.31 2.67 -3.95
C ARG A 73 0.11 2.34 -4.38
N ALA A 74 0.37 1.07 -4.60
CA ALA A 74 1.52 0.60 -5.34
C ALA A 74 1.05 0.02 -6.67
N GLU A 75 1.68 0.44 -7.77
CA GLU A 75 1.36 -0.08 -9.11
C GLU A 75 2.02 -1.42 -9.38
N ALA A 76 3.10 -1.75 -8.65
CA ALA A 76 3.75 -3.05 -8.75
C ALA A 76 2.78 -4.17 -8.31
N GLU A 77 2.41 -5.06 -9.22
CA GLU A 77 1.45 -6.17 -8.98
C GLU A 77 1.84 -7.04 -7.80
N TYR A 78 3.13 -7.28 -7.60
CA TYR A 78 3.63 -8.07 -6.48
C TYR A 78 3.57 -7.35 -5.13
N GLY A 79 3.24 -6.07 -5.10
CA GLY A 79 3.16 -5.27 -3.86
C GLY A 79 2.18 -5.85 -2.85
N ILE A 80 1.07 -6.44 -3.32
CA ILE A 80 0.10 -7.12 -2.46
C ILE A 80 0.71 -8.31 -1.71
N PHE A 81 1.51 -9.13 -2.40
CA PHE A 81 2.16 -10.31 -1.81
C PHE A 81 3.23 -9.92 -0.81
N VAL A 82 3.93 -8.80 -1.03
CA VAL A 82 4.87 -8.24 -0.06
C VAL A 82 4.13 -7.74 1.18
N HIS A 83 3.02 -7.02 0.98
CA HIS A 83 2.27 -6.41 2.08
C HIS A 83 1.55 -7.43 2.94
N GLN A 84 0.85 -8.38 2.33
CA GLN A 84 0.05 -9.39 3.01
C GLN A 84 0.81 -10.67 3.32
N GLY A 85 1.97 -10.86 2.70
CA GLY A 85 2.68 -12.13 2.72
C GLY A 85 2.02 -13.17 1.81
N THR A 86 2.63 -14.34 1.74
CA THR A 86 2.09 -15.48 1.00
C THR A 86 2.13 -16.74 1.87
N LYS A 87 1.14 -17.60 1.68
CA LYS A 87 1.16 -18.93 2.28
C LYS A 87 2.19 -19.83 1.57
N ALA A 88 2.59 -20.91 2.21
CA ALA A 88 3.39 -21.94 1.57
C ALA A 88 2.67 -22.50 0.33
N HIS A 89 3.40 -22.62 -0.77
CA HIS A 89 2.84 -23.09 -2.04
C HIS A 89 3.93 -23.75 -2.90
N PRO A 90 3.57 -24.71 -3.76
CA PRO A 90 4.50 -25.29 -4.71
C PRO A 90 4.74 -24.30 -5.87
N ILE A 91 6.00 -24.15 -6.28
CA ILE A 91 6.40 -23.50 -7.52
C ILE A 91 6.80 -24.58 -8.51
N VAL A 92 6.13 -24.65 -9.66
CA VAL A 92 6.36 -25.64 -10.70
C VAL A 92 6.90 -24.96 -11.95
N ALA A 93 7.85 -25.57 -12.62
CA ALA A 93 8.32 -25.11 -13.91
C ALA A 93 7.25 -25.35 -14.98
N VAL A 94 6.67 -24.29 -15.55
CA VAL A 94 5.59 -24.36 -16.56
C VAL A 94 6.13 -24.20 -17.97
N ARG A 95 7.06 -23.26 -18.19
CA ARG A 95 7.61 -22.94 -19.51
C ARG A 95 9.04 -23.42 -19.73
N ALA A 96 9.71 -23.85 -18.68
CA ALA A 96 11.09 -24.34 -18.70
C ALA A 96 11.13 -25.80 -18.25
N LYS A 97 12.18 -26.53 -18.66
CA LYS A 97 12.38 -27.92 -18.24
C LYS A 97 12.61 -28.09 -16.74
N ALA A 98 13.13 -27.01 -16.09
CA ALA A 98 13.37 -26.98 -14.65
C ALA A 98 13.45 -25.52 -14.15
N LEU A 99 13.17 -25.33 -12.87
CA LEU A 99 13.45 -24.12 -12.12
C LEU A 99 14.95 -24.08 -11.80
N ARG A 100 15.57 -22.88 -11.96
CA ARG A 100 16.96 -22.64 -11.57
C ARG A 100 16.98 -21.67 -10.41
N PHE A 101 17.56 -22.04 -9.29
CA PHE A 101 17.72 -21.19 -8.12
C PHE A 101 19.02 -21.48 -7.38
N VAL A 102 19.42 -20.59 -6.49
CA VAL A 102 20.62 -20.76 -5.65
C VAL A 102 20.20 -21.16 -4.24
N MET A 103 20.74 -22.28 -3.76
CA MET A 103 20.55 -22.76 -2.40
C MET A 103 21.92 -23.08 -1.79
N ASN A 104 22.22 -22.47 -0.64
CA ASN A 104 23.50 -22.62 0.04
C ASN A 104 24.72 -22.31 -0.85
N GLY A 105 24.62 -21.26 -1.70
CA GLY A 105 25.68 -20.86 -2.62
C GLY A 105 25.84 -21.75 -3.88
N ARG A 106 25.01 -22.78 -4.05
CA ARG A 106 25.03 -23.68 -5.20
C ARG A 106 23.80 -23.50 -6.08
N VAL A 107 24.00 -23.59 -7.38
CA VAL A 107 22.91 -23.60 -8.36
C VAL A 107 22.23 -24.96 -8.32
N VAL A 108 20.92 -24.94 -8.12
CA VAL A 108 20.06 -26.14 -8.07
C VAL A 108 19.01 -26.06 -9.17
N PHE A 109 18.72 -27.21 -9.77
CA PHE A 109 17.64 -27.36 -10.76
C PHE A 109 16.61 -28.34 -10.22
N ALA A 110 15.33 -27.95 -10.25
CA ALA A 110 14.22 -28.82 -9.83
C ALA A 110 12.98 -28.58 -10.69
N LYS A 111 12.16 -29.62 -10.90
CA LYS A 111 10.87 -29.49 -11.61
C LYS A 111 9.84 -28.73 -10.77
N SER A 112 9.89 -28.90 -9.46
CA SER A 112 9.06 -28.17 -8.51
C SER A 112 9.83 -27.93 -7.21
N VAL A 113 9.46 -26.86 -6.51
CA VAL A 113 10.01 -26.48 -5.20
C VAL A 113 8.86 -26.07 -4.29
N GLN A 114 8.88 -26.52 -3.05
CA GLN A 114 7.94 -26.04 -2.04
C GLN A 114 8.47 -24.71 -1.48
N HIS A 115 7.80 -23.61 -1.84
CA HIS A 115 8.10 -22.30 -1.30
C HIS A 115 7.44 -22.15 0.09
N PRO A 116 8.18 -21.80 1.15
CA PRO A 116 7.63 -21.75 2.51
C PRO A 116 6.64 -20.59 2.73
N GLY A 117 6.44 -19.73 1.73
CA GLY A 117 5.69 -18.50 1.85
C GLY A 117 6.58 -17.32 2.28
N THR A 118 5.97 -16.15 2.38
CA THR A 118 6.64 -14.90 2.75
C THR A 118 5.89 -14.25 3.92
N LYS A 119 6.62 -13.81 4.93
CA LYS A 119 6.02 -13.08 6.06
C LYS A 119 5.44 -11.74 5.59
N PRO A 120 4.28 -11.31 6.12
CA PRO A 120 3.69 -10.01 5.79
C PRO A 120 4.63 -8.85 6.17
N ASN A 121 4.76 -7.89 5.27
CA ASN A 121 5.43 -6.63 5.56
C ASN A 121 4.43 -5.47 5.37
N ARG A 122 3.73 -5.09 6.42
CA ARG A 122 2.64 -4.11 6.40
C ARG A 122 3.13 -2.66 6.38
N PHE A 123 4.02 -2.34 5.45
CA PHE A 123 4.65 -1.01 5.34
C PHE A 123 3.64 0.13 5.13
N PHE A 124 2.55 -0.07 4.39
CA PHE A 124 1.51 0.95 4.24
C PHE A 124 0.80 1.28 5.55
N ILE A 125 0.43 0.25 6.31
CA ILE A 125 -0.26 0.43 7.60
C ILE A 125 0.67 1.11 8.60
N ARG A 126 1.94 0.71 8.65
CA ARG A 126 2.92 1.38 9.51
C ARG A 126 3.12 2.85 9.13
N ALA A 127 3.23 3.13 7.83
CA ALA A 127 3.37 4.49 7.33
C ALA A 127 2.16 5.36 7.70
N LEU A 128 0.93 4.85 7.50
CA LEU A 128 -0.30 5.55 7.87
C LEU A 128 -0.38 5.80 9.37
N ASN A 129 -0.12 4.77 10.18
CA ASN A 129 -0.16 4.87 11.65
C ASN A 129 0.84 5.89 12.20
N ALA A 130 1.96 6.09 11.52
CA ALA A 130 2.96 7.06 11.91
C ALA A 130 2.60 8.50 11.50
N GLU A 131 1.98 8.70 10.33
CA GLU A 131 1.70 10.04 9.80
C GLU A 131 0.33 10.60 10.18
N ALA A 132 -0.69 9.75 10.32
CA ALA A 132 -2.05 10.20 10.63
C ALA A 132 -2.16 11.01 11.94
N PRO A 133 -1.60 10.56 13.08
CA PRO A 133 -1.67 11.32 14.32
C PRO A 133 -0.95 12.68 14.25
N ARG A 134 0.12 12.79 13.43
CA ARG A 134 0.87 14.04 13.24
C ARG A 134 0.05 15.14 12.55
N LEU A 135 -0.96 14.74 11.80
CA LEU A 135 -1.90 15.61 11.11
C LEU A 135 -3.26 15.69 11.81
N GLY A 136 -3.37 15.16 13.03
CA GLY A 136 -4.60 15.21 13.83
C GLY A 136 -5.66 14.19 13.44
N PHE A 137 -5.32 13.20 12.59
CA PHE A 137 -6.24 12.11 12.26
C PHE A 137 -6.24 11.03 13.34
N ARG A 138 -7.43 10.53 13.62
CA ARG A 138 -7.62 9.35 14.45
C ARG A 138 -7.70 8.11 13.55
N ILE A 139 -7.01 7.04 13.93
CA ILE A 139 -7.03 5.78 13.17
C ILE A 139 -8.04 4.85 13.86
N GLU A 140 -9.02 4.41 13.09
CA GLU A 140 -9.93 3.36 13.51
C GLU A 140 -9.47 2.03 12.91
N PRO A 141 -9.45 0.94 13.71
CA PRO A 141 -9.17 -0.37 13.16
C PRO A 141 -10.22 -0.73 12.12
N GLY A 142 -9.77 -1.12 10.94
CA GLY A 142 -10.68 -1.56 9.86
C GLY A 142 -11.54 -2.74 10.33
N ARG A 143 -12.85 -2.64 10.06
CA ARG A 143 -13.79 -3.75 10.22
C ARG A 143 -13.57 -4.81 9.15
#